data_4abd4d30b6f403318b6619d8b0969f3e
#
_entry.id   4abd4d30b6f403318b6619d8b0969f3e
#
_cell.length_a   1.000
_cell.length_b   1.000
_cell.length_c   1.000
_cell.angle_alpha   90.00
_cell.angle_beta   90.00
_cell.angle_gamma   90.00
#
_symmetry.space_group_name_H-M   'P 1'
#
loop_
_entity.id
_entity.type
_entity.pdbx_description
1 polymer ?
#
loop_
_entity_poly.entity_id
_entity_poly.type
_entity_poly.pdbx_seq_one_letter_code
_entity_poly.pdbx_strand_id
1 'polypeptide(L)'
;MVELSWNRNPIPDSRSTRMKPIVASAPPMTPQSQASDAKFDACASTASLFLYAQGSAILCLHHDTLALECRFESHQADVRFICVDNVSERGAGRLVVSYDTGKTAIVWDLFTGSVIARFASFEELQVAAWMRNGNVAFGTDLQTRCP
;
A
#
# COMPACT_ATOMS: atom_id res chain seq x y z
N MET A 1 -11.56 1.77 -8.82
CA MET A 1 -11.66 2.21 -9.00
C MET A 1 -11.52 3.19 -9.24
N VAL A 2 -11.30 3.55 -9.11
CA VAL A 2 -11.18 4.43 -9.24
C VAL A 2 -10.98 5.22 -9.85
N GLU A 3 -10.82 5.50 -10.10
CA GLU A 3 -10.59 6.13 -10.66
C GLU A 3 -10.70 6.96 -11.16
N LEU A 4 -10.91 7.24 -11.08
CA LEU A 4 -11.01 7.89 -11.51
C LEU A 4 -11.15 8.87 -11.73
N SER A 5 -11.23 8.95 -11.61
CA SER A 5 -11.60 9.81 -11.80
C SER A 5 -10.98 10.90 -11.87
N TRP A 6 -10.47 11.20 -11.46
CA TRP A 6 -9.89 12.20 -11.40
C TRP A 6 -9.19 12.62 -12.43
N ASN A 7 -9.17 12.38 -12.88
CA ASN A 7 -8.59 12.75 -13.85
C ASN A 7 -9.19 13.60 -14.56
N ARG A 8 -9.86 13.95 -14.45
CA ARG A 8 -10.47 14.69 -15.08
C ARG A 8 -10.05 15.78 -15.13
N ASN A 9 -9.61 16.07 -14.86
CA ASN A 9 -9.12 17.03 -14.90
C ASN A 9 -8.42 17.46 -15.50
N PRO A 10 -8.23 17.70 -15.65
CA PRO A 10 -7.65 18.15 -16.15
C PRO A 10 -6.84 18.40 -16.64
N ILE A 11 -6.74 18.53 -16.64
CA ILE A 11 -6.03 18.65 -17.00
C ILE A 11 -5.41 18.83 -17.62
N PRO A 12 -5.31 19.00 -17.87
CA PRO A 12 -4.69 18.99 -18.48
C PRO A 12 -3.86 18.94 -18.99
N ASP A 13 -3.63 19.16 -19.31
CA ASP A 13 -2.92 19.06 -19.85
C ASP A 13 -1.92 18.62 -19.99
N SER A 14 -1.57 18.77 -20.36
CA SER A 14 -0.60 18.51 -20.63
C SER A 14 0.24 18.10 -19.81
N ARG A 15 0.54 18.68 -19.06
CA ARG A 15 1.28 18.39 -18.22
C ARG A 15 1.12 17.24 -17.82
N SER A 16 0.29 16.92 -17.73
CA SER A 16 -0.02 15.77 -17.35
C SER A 16 0.90 14.90 -17.79
N THR A 17 1.30 15.13 -18.74
CA THR A 17 2.16 14.25 -19.22
C THR A 17 3.12 13.95 -18.28
N ARG A 18 3.45 14.76 -17.49
CA ARG A 18 4.41 14.45 -16.65
C ARG A 18 4.18 13.30 -15.94
N MET A 19 3.15 13.02 -15.59
CA MET A 19 3.00 11.93 -14.84
C MET A 19 3.23 10.81 -15.57
N LYS A 20 2.96 10.80 -16.72
CA LYS A 20 3.16 9.65 -17.38
C LYS A 20 4.49 9.25 -17.49
N PRO A 21 5.35 9.98 -17.52
CA PRO A 21 6.68 9.56 -17.68
C PRO A 21 6.99 8.59 -16.69
N ILE A 22 6.63 8.79 -15.61
CA ILE A 22 6.93 7.94 -14.63
C ILE A 22 6.46 6.65 -14.85
N VAL A 23 5.39 6.55 -15.16
CA VAL A 23 4.86 5.34 -15.33
C VAL A 23 5.54 4.64 -16.31
N ALA A 24 5.75 5.20 -17.30
CA ALA A 24 6.33 4.51 -18.30
C ALA A 24 7.46 3.80 -17.90
N SER A 25 8.09 4.32 -17.14
CA SER A 25 9.25 3.66 -16.81
C SER A 25 9.11 2.27 -16.63
N ALA A 26 8.18 1.91 -16.29
CA ALA A 26 8.08 0.60 -15.95
C ALA A 26 8.36 -0.27 -17.01
N PRO A 27 8.12 -0.11 -17.86
CA PRO A 27 8.21 -0.93 -18.86
C PRO A 27 8.96 -1.93 -19.14
N PRO A 28 9.72 -1.93 -19.41
CA PRO A 28 10.47 -2.85 -19.92
C PRO A 28 10.49 -4.07 -19.41
N MET A 29 9.95 -4.57 -19.02
CA MET A 29 10.08 -5.67 -18.53
C MET A 29 10.10 -6.69 -19.38
N THR A 30 10.60 -7.61 -19.08
CA THR A 30 10.68 -8.66 -19.88
C THR A 30 9.47 -9.35 -19.78
N PRO A 31 9.00 -9.71 -20.70
CA PRO A 31 7.79 -10.39 -20.75
C PRO A 31 7.67 -11.56 -19.95
N GLN A 32 8.54 -12.35 -19.98
CA GLN A 32 8.36 -13.53 -19.29
C GLN A 32 8.29 -13.35 -17.89
N SER A 33 8.87 -12.47 -17.41
CA SER A 33 8.91 -12.46 -16.03
C SER A 33 7.60 -12.20 -15.51
N GLN A 34 6.87 -11.43 -16.11
CA GLN A 34 5.71 -11.20 -15.54
C GLN A 34 4.77 -12.21 -15.55
N ALA A 35 4.87 -13.03 -16.26
CA ALA A 35 3.91 -14.00 -16.31
C ALA A 35 3.57 -14.49 -15.02
N SER A 36 4.42 -14.89 -14.32
CA SER A 36 4.06 -15.59 -13.18
C SER A 36 3.88 -14.70 -12.07
N ASP A 37 4.27 -13.58 -12.12
CA ASP A 37 4.21 -12.89 -10.97
C ASP A 37 3.08 -12.10 -10.79
N ALA A 38 2.36 -12.30 -9.82
CA ALA A 38 1.31 -11.52 -9.47
C ALA A 38 1.90 -10.24 -9.06
N LYS A 39 1.51 -9.18 -9.61
CA LYS A 39 2.03 -8.00 -9.20
C LYS A 39 1.18 -7.50 -8.15
N PHE A 40 1.74 -7.07 -7.09
CA PHE A 40 0.97 -6.55 -6.01
C PHE A 40 1.02 -5.06 -6.09
N ASP A 41 -0.12 -4.44 -6.25
CA ASP A 41 -0.15 -3.02 -6.29
C ASP A 41 -0.34 -2.50 -4.90
N ALA A 42 0.62 -2.66 -4.11
CA ALA A 42 0.51 -2.26 -2.73
C ALA A 42 0.72 -0.77 -2.62
N CYS A 43 -0.35 -0.05 -2.54
CA CYS A 43 -0.27 1.38 -2.35
C CYS A 43 -1.45 1.85 -1.52
N ALA A 44 -1.33 3.00 -0.91
CA ALA A 44 -2.36 3.58 -0.07
C ALA A 44 -2.08 5.07 0.06
N SER A 45 -3.01 5.82 0.63
CA SER A 45 -2.77 7.24 0.79
C SER A 45 -3.43 7.78 2.04
N THR A 46 -2.90 8.85 2.54
CA THR A 46 -3.51 9.65 3.58
C THR A 46 -3.89 10.98 2.95
N ALA A 47 -4.27 11.93 3.75
CA ALA A 47 -4.61 13.24 3.23
C ALA A 47 -3.42 13.95 2.59
N SER A 48 -2.21 13.63 3.00
CA SER A 48 -1.04 14.35 2.50
C SER A 48 0.04 13.46 1.92
N LEU A 49 -0.02 12.17 2.15
CA LEU A 49 1.05 11.28 1.74
C LEU A 49 0.52 10.14 0.88
N PHE A 50 1.36 9.74 -0.04
CA PHE A 50 1.10 8.58 -0.87
C PHE A 50 2.13 7.52 -0.49
N LEU A 51 1.68 6.33 -0.20
CA LEU A 51 2.55 5.23 0.19
C LEU A 51 2.53 4.17 -0.89
N TYR A 52 3.67 3.61 -1.20
CA TYR A 52 3.66 2.47 -2.10
C TYR A 52 4.82 1.54 -1.76
N ALA A 53 4.65 0.28 -2.08
CA ALA A 53 5.66 -0.72 -1.79
C ALA A 53 6.63 -0.85 -2.95
N GLN A 54 7.89 -1.02 -2.58
CA GLN A 54 8.91 -1.29 -3.57
C GLN A 54 9.68 -2.46 -2.99
N GLY A 55 9.31 -3.67 -3.36
CA GLY A 55 9.88 -4.86 -2.75
C GLY A 55 9.45 -4.94 -1.29
N SER A 56 10.41 -5.05 -0.43
CA SER A 56 10.11 -5.14 0.99
C SER A 56 10.10 -3.77 1.68
N ALA A 57 10.28 -2.70 0.95
CA ALA A 57 10.28 -1.37 1.53
C ALA A 57 8.99 -0.64 1.16
N ILE A 58 8.56 0.28 1.99
CA ILE A 58 7.43 1.11 1.71
C ILE A 58 7.91 2.54 1.68
N LEU A 59 7.64 3.23 0.60
CA LEU A 59 8.07 4.61 0.42
C LEU A 59 6.88 5.53 0.64
N CYS A 60 7.08 6.61 1.35
CA CYS A 60 6.04 7.57 1.64
C CYS A 60 6.42 8.90 1.00
N LEU A 61 5.60 9.35 0.10
CA LEU A 61 5.88 10.57 -0.66
C LEU A 61 4.80 11.59 -0.43
N HIS A 62 5.17 12.84 -0.47
CA HIS A 62 4.17 13.91 -0.38
C HIS A 62 3.36 13.95 -1.66
N HIS A 63 2.05 14.18 -1.54
CA HIS A 63 1.19 14.22 -2.70
C HIS A 63 1.61 15.29 -3.69
N ASP A 64 1.92 16.45 -3.18
CA ASP A 64 2.14 17.57 -4.07
C ASP A 64 3.47 17.56 -4.76
N THR A 65 4.52 17.23 -4.08
CA THR A 65 5.84 17.36 -4.61
C THR A 65 6.47 16.03 -4.98
N LEU A 66 5.86 14.95 -4.49
CA LEU A 66 6.39 13.61 -4.62
C LEU A 66 7.75 13.49 -3.97
N ALA A 67 8.05 14.38 -3.06
CA ALA A 67 9.30 14.28 -2.32
C ALA A 67 9.18 13.15 -1.32
N LEU A 68 10.25 12.44 -1.12
CA LEU A 68 10.26 11.32 -0.19
C LEU A 68 10.23 11.84 1.22
N GLU A 69 9.22 11.44 1.96
CA GLU A 69 9.10 11.84 3.35
C GLU A 69 9.76 10.79 4.24
N CYS A 70 9.51 9.55 4.01
CA CYS A 70 10.14 8.51 4.81
C CYS A 70 10.12 7.18 4.07
N ARG A 71 10.89 6.25 4.60
CA ARG A 71 11.03 4.94 4.00
C ARG A 71 10.94 3.93 5.13
N PHE A 72 10.04 3.00 5.04
CA PHE A 72 9.84 2.01 6.08
C PHE A 72 10.39 0.67 5.59
N GLU A 73 11.32 0.11 6.33
CA GLU A 73 12.01 -1.10 5.88
C GLU A 73 12.04 -2.16 6.96
N SER A 74 10.92 -2.59 7.43
CA SER A 74 10.89 -3.62 8.46
C SER A 74 10.40 -4.97 7.97
N HIS A 75 9.97 -5.05 6.71
CA HIS A 75 9.54 -6.32 6.17
C HIS A 75 10.74 -7.11 5.65
N GLN A 76 10.64 -8.42 5.70
CA GLN A 76 11.69 -9.28 5.22
C GLN A 76 11.35 -9.86 3.84
N ALA A 77 10.18 -9.61 3.35
CA ALA A 77 9.73 -10.12 2.08
C ALA A 77 8.91 -9.04 1.38
N ASP A 78 8.57 -9.25 0.13
CA ASP A 78 7.89 -8.23 -0.64
C ASP A 78 6.53 -7.91 -0.07
N VAL A 79 6.23 -6.65 0.02
CA VAL A 79 4.97 -6.19 0.60
C VAL A 79 3.85 -6.44 -0.38
N ARG A 80 2.80 -7.07 0.08
CA ARG A 80 1.65 -7.41 -0.75
C ARG A 80 0.58 -6.34 -0.69
N PHE A 81 0.30 -5.81 0.45
CA PHE A 81 -0.68 -4.74 0.54
C PHE A 81 -0.36 -3.79 1.69
N ILE A 82 -0.88 -2.60 1.59
CA ILE A 82 -0.74 -1.56 2.58
C ILE A 82 -2.13 -1.01 2.84
N CYS A 83 -2.48 -0.82 4.09
CA CYS A 83 -3.79 -0.29 4.44
C CYS A 83 -3.62 0.78 5.51
N VAL A 84 -3.93 2.01 5.16
CA VAL A 84 -3.80 3.13 6.09
C VAL A 84 -5.09 3.26 6.86
N ASP A 85 -4.98 3.60 8.13
CA ASP A 85 -6.14 3.87 8.95
C ASP A 85 -6.66 5.24 8.58
N ASN A 86 -7.80 5.29 7.94
CA ASN A 86 -8.42 6.55 7.60
C ASN A 86 -9.77 6.69 8.29
N VAL A 87 -10.07 5.82 9.25
CA VAL A 87 -11.41 5.80 9.84
C VAL A 87 -11.44 5.87 11.36
N SER A 88 -10.41 5.44 12.05
CA SER A 88 -10.51 5.41 13.50
C SER A 88 -10.27 6.80 14.07
N GLU A 89 -10.71 6.98 15.28
CA GLU A 89 -10.60 8.30 15.86
C GLU A 89 -9.20 8.67 16.26
N ARG A 90 -8.38 7.70 16.55
CA ARG A 90 -7.06 8.01 17.05
C ARG A 90 -5.96 7.75 16.05
N GLY A 91 -6.19 6.84 15.14
CA GLY A 91 -5.14 6.45 14.21
C GLY A 91 -5.29 6.99 12.82
N ALA A 92 -6.38 7.71 12.56
CA ALA A 92 -6.64 8.11 11.19
C ALA A 92 -5.52 8.98 10.64
N GLY A 93 -5.02 8.61 9.48
CA GLY A 93 -3.92 9.30 8.85
C GLY A 93 -2.57 9.00 9.47
N ARG A 94 -2.52 8.07 10.42
CA ARG A 94 -1.28 7.84 11.14
C ARG A 94 -0.90 6.37 11.21
N LEU A 95 -1.85 5.48 11.48
CA LEU A 95 -1.51 4.08 11.63
C LEU A 95 -1.61 3.37 10.30
N VAL A 96 -0.71 2.47 10.07
CA VAL A 96 -0.65 1.72 8.82
C VAL A 96 -0.47 0.26 9.15
N VAL A 97 -1.17 -0.61 8.44
CA VAL A 97 -0.87 -2.03 8.50
C VAL A 97 -0.37 -2.44 7.13
N SER A 98 0.69 -3.18 7.09
CA SER A 98 1.25 -3.70 5.85
C SER A 98 1.50 -5.19 6.01
N TYR A 99 1.45 -5.92 4.92
CA TYR A 99 1.55 -7.38 4.96
C TYR A 99 2.43 -7.84 3.80
N ASP A 100 3.26 -8.81 4.05
CA ASP A 100 4.23 -9.25 3.04
C ASP A 100 4.01 -10.69 2.62
N THR A 101 4.72 -11.12 1.60
CA THR A 101 4.60 -12.46 1.07
C THR A 101 5.12 -13.51 2.04
N GLY A 102 5.80 -13.12 3.08
CA GLY A 102 6.24 -14.02 4.10
C GLY A 102 5.18 -14.22 5.18
N LYS A 103 3.98 -13.70 4.96
CA LYS A 103 2.85 -13.86 5.88
C LYS A 103 3.06 -13.09 7.17
N THR A 104 3.76 -11.99 7.11
CA THR A 104 3.97 -11.14 8.27
C THR A 104 3.21 -9.84 8.12
N ALA A 105 2.41 -9.51 9.11
CA ALA A 105 1.71 -8.24 9.13
C ALA A 105 2.39 -7.34 10.15
N ILE A 106 2.57 -6.08 9.81
CA ILE A 106 3.19 -5.11 10.69
C ILE A 106 2.28 -3.91 10.79
N VAL A 107 2.00 -3.49 12.02
CA VAL A 107 1.29 -2.25 12.27
C VAL A 107 2.35 -1.24 12.69
N TRP A 108 2.37 -0.10 12.07
CA TRP A 108 3.40 0.89 12.35
C TRP A 108 2.83 2.31 12.29
N ASP A 109 3.58 3.22 12.86
CA ASP A 109 3.18 4.61 12.99
C ASP A 109 3.84 5.38 11.88
N LEU A 110 3.04 6.00 11.02
CA LEU A 110 3.57 6.72 9.88
C LEU A 110 4.40 7.93 10.29
N PHE A 111 4.05 8.56 11.39
CA PHE A 111 4.74 9.76 11.80
C PHE A 111 6.13 9.46 12.38
N THR A 112 6.28 8.37 13.09
CA THR A 112 7.54 8.08 13.74
C THR A 112 8.31 6.97 13.04
N GLY A 113 7.65 6.21 12.17
CA GLY A 113 8.28 5.06 11.53
C GLY A 113 8.43 3.88 12.47
N SER A 114 7.83 3.93 13.63
CA SER A 114 8.04 2.88 14.61
C SER A 114 7.07 1.74 14.42
N VAL A 115 7.57 0.53 14.59
CA VAL A 115 6.72 -0.65 14.55
C VAL A 115 5.95 -0.71 15.85
N ILE A 116 4.63 -0.82 15.77
CA ILE A 116 3.80 -0.94 16.94
C ILE A 116 3.51 -2.39 17.22
N ALA A 117 3.25 -3.18 16.20
CA ALA A 117 2.95 -4.60 16.40
C ALA A 117 3.38 -5.38 15.16
N ARG A 118 3.77 -6.61 15.37
CA ARG A 118 4.18 -7.47 14.27
C ARG A 118 3.63 -8.86 14.57
N PHE A 119 3.03 -9.50 13.61
CA PHE A 119 2.55 -10.84 13.83
C PHE A 119 2.55 -11.64 12.54
N ALA A 120 2.71 -12.91 12.65
CA ALA A 120 2.70 -13.82 11.53
C ALA A 120 1.34 -14.47 11.46
N SER A 121 0.82 -14.64 10.28
CA SER A 121 -0.47 -15.27 10.14
C SER A 121 -0.30 -16.66 9.59
N PHE A 122 -1.22 -17.57 9.95
CA PHE A 122 -1.18 -18.88 9.45
C PHE A 122 -1.71 -18.86 8.06
N GLU A 123 -2.84 -18.15 7.83
CA GLU A 123 -3.46 -18.11 6.55
C GLU A 123 -2.91 -16.97 5.77
N GLU A 124 -3.07 -17.01 4.49
CA GLU A 124 -2.61 -15.93 3.68
C GLU A 124 -3.67 -14.84 3.71
N LEU A 125 -3.29 -13.66 4.13
CA LEU A 125 -4.22 -12.55 4.23
C LEU A 125 -4.36 -11.89 2.87
N GLN A 126 -5.58 -11.60 2.49
CA GLN A 126 -5.84 -11.01 1.20
C GLN A 126 -6.14 -9.52 1.28
N VAL A 127 -6.79 -9.11 2.34
CA VAL A 127 -7.14 -7.71 2.51
C VAL A 127 -7.13 -7.35 3.98
N ALA A 128 -7.07 -6.09 4.26
CA ALA A 128 -7.20 -5.59 5.62
C ALA A 128 -8.06 -4.36 5.59
N ALA A 129 -8.77 -4.10 6.69
CA ALA A 129 -9.58 -2.91 6.82
C ALA A 129 -9.52 -2.42 8.24
N TRP A 130 -9.36 -1.14 8.43
CA TRP A 130 -9.37 -0.54 9.76
C TRP A 130 -10.81 -0.28 10.17
N MET A 131 -11.08 -0.46 11.44
CA MET A 131 -12.40 -0.22 11.97
C MET A 131 -12.37 1.04 12.82
N ARG A 132 -13.54 1.61 13.05
CA ARG A 132 -13.58 2.89 13.76
C ARG A 132 -13.01 2.80 15.16
N ASN A 133 -13.05 1.64 15.75
CA ASN A 133 -12.53 1.47 17.11
C ASN A 133 -11.03 1.26 17.13
N GLY A 134 -10.38 1.33 15.97
CA GLY A 134 -8.93 1.16 15.91
C GLY A 134 -8.46 -0.26 15.71
N ASN A 135 -9.36 -1.20 15.59
CA ASN A 135 -8.97 -2.58 15.32
C ASN A 135 -8.83 -2.79 13.82
N VAL A 136 -8.11 -3.81 13.43
CA VAL A 136 -7.93 -4.16 12.04
C VAL A 136 -8.59 -5.50 11.79
N ALA A 137 -9.39 -5.58 10.76
CA ALA A 137 -9.97 -6.83 10.33
C ALA A 137 -9.20 -7.32 9.12
N PHE A 138 -8.98 -8.61 9.05
CA PHE A 138 -8.27 -9.20 7.92
C PHE A 138 -9.16 -10.22 7.23
N GLY A 139 -9.09 -10.27 5.93
CA GLY A 139 -9.81 -11.26 5.15
C GLY A 139 -8.84 -12.27 4.59
N THR A 140 -9.25 -13.53 4.59
CA THR A 140 -8.43 -14.60 4.02
C THR A 140 -9.26 -15.28 2.93
N ASP A 141 -8.65 -16.26 2.32
CA ASP A 141 -9.29 -16.95 1.24
C ASP A 141 -9.98 -18.21 1.68
N LEU A 142 -10.25 -18.34 2.95
CA LEU A 142 -10.78 -19.56 3.43
C LEU A 142 -12.24 -19.69 3.38
N GLN A 143 -12.93 -18.68 3.01
CA GLN A 143 -14.32 -18.78 3.06
C GLN A 143 -14.85 -19.89 2.23
N THR A 144 -14.10 -20.34 1.34
CA THR A 144 -14.65 -21.36 0.50
C THR A 144 -14.62 -22.68 1.14
N ARG A 145 -14.02 -22.82 2.25
CA ARG A 145 -13.95 -24.12 2.82
C ARG A 145 -15.07 -24.35 3.72
N CYS A 146 -16.08 -23.70 3.64
CA CYS A 146 -17.13 -23.98 4.49
C CYS A 146 -17.69 -25.26 4.22
N PRO A 147 -17.87 -26.07 5.08
CA PRO A 147 -18.39 -27.41 4.87
C PRO A 147 -19.86 -27.40 4.60
#